data_f31bd36c539f527486700a5f24352ec8
#
_entry.id   f31bd36c539f527486700a5f24352ec8
#
_cell.length_a   1.000
_cell.length_b   1.000
_cell.length_c   1.000
_cell.angle_alpha   90.00
_cell.angle_beta   90.00
_cell.angle_gamma   90.00
#
_symmetry.space_group_name_H-M   'P 1'
#
loop_
_entity.id
_entity.type
_entity.pdbx_description
1 polymer ?
#
loop_
_entity_poly.entity_id
_entity_poly.type
_entity_poly.pdbx_seq_one_letter_code
_entity_poly.pdbx_strand_id
1 'polypeptide(L)'
;MFQLRDYQEETINDIYSSMRKGNRIIVVQQPPRTGKTVIMSEIARRATTKGNRVLFVVHRKEIVDQATATFKEQNVDMNLAQLGMVQTITRHVNEIPEPQVIFIDEGHHSLAKTYQRIIDAFPNAIKLLFTATPQRTGNKQLDLIADDIVLGKSIKWLTEHGNLAPFTYYSIDDIDRSRLKKNSTGDFTSESMEQAVKKKIYGDVVENYKELAPNKQAVVYCYSVENAIKVAQEFNDNGISAVEVDGTTDPTKRDEII
;
A
#
# COMPACT_ATOMS: atom_id res chain seq x y z
N MET A 1 0.09 -22.48 6.36
CA MET A 1 0.22 -21.48 7.43
C MET A 1 1.60 -20.85 7.35
N PHE A 2 1.68 -19.52 7.31
CA PHE A 2 2.94 -18.78 7.28
C PHE A 2 3.64 -18.85 8.64
N GLN A 3 4.95 -19.04 8.62
CA GLN A 3 5.79 -18.83 9.79
C GLN A 3 6.07 -17.33 9.90
N LEU A 4 5.72 -16.71 11.04
CA LEU A 4 6.02 -15.31 11.28
C LEU A 4 7.53 -15.09 11.45
N ARG A 5 8.00 -13.97 10.93
CA ARG A 5 9.34 -13.46 11.25
C ARG A 5 9.31 -12.77 12.61
N ASP A 6 10.46 -12.71 13.28
CA ASP A 6 10.55 -12.14 14.65
C ASP A 6 9.96 -10.73 14.75
N TYR A 7 10.25 -9.86 13.79
CA TYR A 7 9.72 -8.49 13.79
C TYR A 7 8.19 -8.43 13.56
N GLN A 8 7.59 -9.44 12.91
CA GLN A 8 6.13 -9.52 12.73
C GLN A 8 5.45 -9.92 14.03
N GLU A 9 6.03 -10.89 14.75
CA GLU A 9 5.55 -11.27 16.08
C GLU A 9 5.71 -10.13 17.08
N GLU A 10 6.84 -9.41 17.06
CA GLU A 10 7.06 -8.21 17.86
C GLU A 10 5.97 -7.16 17.59
N THR A 11 5.68 -6.87 16.31
CA THR A 11 4.59 -5.94 15.92
C THR A 11 3.24 -6.38 16.48
N ILE A 12 2.92 -7.68 16.41
CA ILE A 12 1.66 -8.22 16.96
C ILE A 12 1.60 -8.02 18.46
N ASN A 13 2.70 -8.27 19.16
CA ASN A 13 2.80 -8.10 20.61
C ASN A 13 2.62 -6.63 21.02
N ASP A 14 3.18 -5.69 20.27
CA ASP A 14 3.02 -4.26 20.47
C ASP A 14 1.57 -3.82 20.25
N ILE A 15 0.90 -4.33 19.20
CA ILE A 15 -0.53 -4.10 18.97
C ILE A 15 -1.34 -4.60 20.18
N TYR A 16 -1.09 -5.83 20.65
CA TYR A 16 -1.79 -6.33 21.85
C TYR A 16 -1.48 -5.56 23.12
N SER A 17 -0.27 -5.03 23.22
CA SER A 17 0.11 -4.16 24.34
C SER A 17 -0.70 -2.84 24.32
N SER A 18 -0.86 -2.24 23.13
CA SER A 18 -1.69 -1.06 22.94
C SER A 18 -3.16 -1.34 23.27
N MET A 19 -3.70 -2.45 22.76
CA MET A 19 -5.07 -2.89 23.08
C MET A 19 -5.31 -3.05 24.60
N ARG A 20 -4.34 -3.62 25.33
CA ARG A 20 -4.44 -3.79 26.80
C ARG A 20 -4.46 -2.47 27.55
N LYS A 21 -3.93 -1.39 26.99
CA LYS A 21 -4.00 -0.03 27.56
C LYS A 21 -5.39 0.62 27.32
N GLY A 22 -6.29 -0.05 26.60
CA GLY A 22 -7.64 0.43 26.29
C GLY A 22 -7.75 1.14 24.94
N ASN A 23 -6.66 1.25 24.17
CA ASN A 23 -6.67 1.88 22.85
C ASN A 23 -7.50 1.05 21.86
N ARG A 24 -8.34 1.71 21.08
CA ARG A 24 -9.27 1.08 20.12
C ARG A 24 -8.99 1.41 18.66
N ILE A 25 -8.40 2.56 18.38
CA ILE A 25 -7.99 2.96 17.03
C ILE A 25 -6.46 3.05 17.02
N ILE A 26 -5.82 2.03 16.47
CA ILE A 26 -4.37 1.88 16.49
C ILE A 26 -3.84 1.96 15.07
N VAL A 27 -2.98 2.93 14.81
CA VAL A 27 -2.23 3.00 13.55
C VAL A 27 -1.06 2.03 13.64
N VAL A 28 -0.92 1.17 12.62
CA VAL A 28 0.20 0.23 12.51
C VAL A 28 1.04 0.62 11.30
N GLN A 29 2.16 1.27 11.57
CA GLN A 29 3.09 1.68 10.53
C GLN A 29 4.01 0.53 10.16
N GLN A 30 3.94 0.10 8.91
CA GLN A 30 4.79 -0.97 8.37
C GLN A 30 5.27 -0.58 6.96
N PRO A 31 6.56 -0.65 6.66
CA PRO A 31 7.07 -0.40 5.32
C PRO A 31 6.42 -1.32 4.27
N PRO A 32 6.47 -0.97 2.98
CA PRO A 32 6.03 -1.86 1.91
C PRO A 32 6.79 -3.18 1.94
N ARG A 33 6.15 -4.27 1.48
CA ARG A 33 6.72 -5.62 1.35
C ARG A 33 7.19 -6.27 2.66
N THR A 34 6.76 -5.79 3.81
CA THR A 34 7.07 -6.37 5.13
C THR A 34 6.06 -7.42 5.59
N GLY A 35 5.10 -7.78 4.74
CA GLY A 35 4.08 -8.78 5.07
C GLY A 35 2.95 -8.25 5.95
N LYS A 36 2.49 -7.01 5.73
CA LYS A 36 1.31 -6.44 6.42
C LYS A 36 0.12 -7.41 6.44
N THR A 37 -0.21 -8.00 5.28
CA THR A 37 -1.32 -8.94 5.16
C THR A 37 -1.10 -10.22 5.98
N VAL A 38 0.15 -10.68 6.12
CA VAL A 38 0.50 -11.83 6.97
C VAL A 38 0.27 -11.49 8.45
N ILE A 39 0.68 -10.29 8.91
CA ILE A 39 0.40 -9.83 10.28
C ILE A 39 -1.10 -9.74 10.53
N MET A 40 -1.86 -9.13 9.61
CA MET A 40 -3.33 -9.03 9.71
C MET A 40 -3.99 -10.40 9.75
N SER A 41 -3.58 -11.33 8.89
CA SER A 41 -4.14 -12.69 8.84
C SER A 41 -3.85 -13.48 10.11
N GLU A 42 -2.68 -13.32 10.72
CA GLU A 42 -2.37 -13.98 11.99
C GLU A 42 -3.18 -13.41 13.15
N ILE A 43 -3.36 -12.09 13.23
CA ILE A 43 -4.26 -11.47 14.23
C ILE A 43 -5.69 -11.95 14.00
N ALA A 44 -6.16 -12.01 12.74
CA ALA A 44 -7.49 -12.52 12.40
C ALA A 44 -7.66 -13.98 12.81
N ARG A 45 -6.66 -14.83 12.55
CA ARG A 45 -6.67 -16.24 12.98
C ARG A 45 -6.79 -16.37 14.51
N ARG A 46 -5.96 -15.61 15.26
CA ARG A 46 -6.00 -15.58 16.74
C ARG A 46 -7.35 -15.06 17.26
N ALA A 47 -7.96 -14.10 16.56
CA ALA A 47 -9.28 -13.56 16.92
C ALA A 47 -10.39 -14.57 16.64
N THR A 48 -10.44 -15.14 15.43
CA THR A 48 -11.50 -16.08 15.03
C THR A 48 -11.41 -17.40 15.79
N THR A 49 -10.23 -17.89 16.16
CA THR A 49 -10.05 -19.04 17.06
C THR A 49 -10.72 -18.84 18.43
N LYS A 50 -10.89 -17.57 18.86
CA LYS A 50 -11.60 -17.20 20.09
C LYS A 50 -13.10 -16.90 19.87
N GLY A 51 -13.61 -17.16 18.67
CA GLY A 51 -14.99 -16.86 18.28
C GLY A 51 -15.27 -15.40 17.94
N ASN A 52 -14.25 -14.55 17.85
CA ASN A 52 -14.41 -13.14 17.50
C ASN A 52 -14.58 -12.95 16.01
N ARG A 53 -15.49 -12.06 15.60
CA ARG A 53 -15.67 -11.67 14.19
C ARG A 53 -14.63 -10.64 13.80
N VAL A 54 -14.14 -10.73 12.57
CA VAL A 54 -13.20 -9.78 11.98
C VAL A 54 -13.74 -9.21 10.67
N LEU A 55 -13.47 -7.93 10.44
CA LEU A 55 -13.80 -7.23 9.20
C LEU A 55 -12.50 -6.69 8.58
N PHE A 56 -12.26 -7.02 7.30
CA PHE A 56 -11.11 -6.53 6.55
C PHE A 56 -11.60 -5.60 5.43
N VAL A 57 -11.12 -4.36 5.44
CA VAL A 57 -11.57 -3.28 4.55
C VAL A 57 -10.40 -2.80 3.70
N VAL A 58 -10.59 -2.82 2.38
CA VAL A 58 -9.60 -2.35 1.41
C VAL A 58 -10.23 -1.49 0.32
N HIS A 59 -9.38 -0.84 -0.48
CA HIS A 59 -9.83 0.05 -1.54
C HIS A 59 -10.03 -0.64 -2.90
N ARG A 60 -9.36 -1.77 -3.16
CA ARG A 60 -9.35 -2.46 -4.47
C ARG A 60 -9.76 -3.93 -4.36
N LYS A 61 -10.45 -4.42 -5.39
CA LYS A 61 -10.94 -5.79 -5.45
C LYS A 61 -9.81 -6.82 -5.47
N GLU A 62 -8.75 -6.55 -6.22
CA GLU A 62 -7.59 -7.45 -6.34
C GLU A 62 -6.96 -7.70 -4.96
N ILE A 63 -6.94 -6.68 -4.08
CA ILE A 63 -6.43 -6.83 -2.71
C ILE A 63 -7.38 -7.67 -1.85
N VAL A 64 -8.71 -7.61 -2.08
CA VAL A 64 -9.67 -8.50 -1.39
C VAL A 64 -9.37 -9.95 -1.71
N ASP A 65 -9.15 -10.26 -3.00
CA ASP A 65 -8.91 -11.63 -3.46
C ASP A 65 -7.57 -12.17 -2.90
N GLN A 66 -6.51 -11.38 -2.97
CA GLN A 66 -5.19 -11.71 -2.39
C GLN A 66 -5.25 -11.90 -0.87
N ALA A 67 -5.92 -11.00 -0.15
CA ALA A 67 -6.08 -11.10 1.30
C ALA A 67 -6.91 -12.33 1.69
N THR A 68 -7.97 -12.64 0.91
CA THR A 68 -8.79 -13.83 1.12
C THR A 68 -7.97 -15.11 0.99
N ALA A 69 -7.11 -15.21 -0.03
CA ALA A 69 -6.19 -16.34 -0.19
C ALA A 69 -5.24 -16.45 1.01
N THR A 70 -4.63 -15.34 1.43
CA THR A 70 -3.72 -15.28 2.59
C THR A 70 -4.41 -15.68 3.89
N PHE A 71 -5.66 -15.22 4.11
CA PHE A 71 -6.45 -15.57 5.30
C PHE A 71 -6.76 -17.08 5.34
N LYS A 72 -7.16 -17.66 4.21
CA LYS A 72 -7.38 -19.11 4.09
C LYS A 72 -6.11 -19.92 4.35
N GLU A 73 -4.98 -19.51 3.76
CA GLU A 73 -3.70 -20.18 3.97
C GLU A 73 -3.23 -20.09 5.43
N GLN A 74 -3.58 -18.99 6.13
CA GLN A 74 -3.29 -18.82 7.57
C GLN A 74 -4.32 -19.53 8.47
N ASN A 75 -5.27 -20.28 7.92
CA ASN A 75 -6.33 -20.97 8.67
C ASN A 75 -7.22 -20.03 9.50
N VAL A 76 -7.55 -18.86 8.97
CA VAL A 76 -8.58 -17.99 9.54
C VAL A 76 -9.96 -18.64 9.33
N ASP A 77 -10.80 -18.66 10.35
CA ASP A 77 -12.19 -19.11 10.19
C ASP A 77 -12.98 -18.09 9.36
N MET A 78 -13.19 -18.44 8.09
CA MET A 78 -13.87 -17.57 7.13
C MET A 78 -15.36 -17.38 7.41
N ASN A 79 -15.99 -18.16 8.30
CA ASN A 79 -17.36 -17.89 8.77
C ASN A 79 -17.42 -16.71 9.75
N LEU A 80 -16.30 -16.37 10.36
CA LEU A 80 -16.13 -15.24 11.27
C LEU A 80 -15.36 -14.06 10.65
N ALA A 81 -14.86 -14.23 9.42
CA ALA A 81 -14.07 -13.21 8.72
C ALA A 81 -14.83 -12.70 7.48
N GLN A 82 -15.11 -11.41 7.45
CA GLN A 82 -15.66 -10.72 6.28
C GLN A 82 -14.61 -9.81 5.67
N LEU A 83 -14.37 -9.98 4.36
CA LEU A 83 -13.43 -9.13 3.60
C LEU A 83 -14.19 -8.40 2.50
N GLY A 84 -13.88 -7.13 2.27
CA GLY A 84 -14.55 -6.39 1.22
C GLY A 84 -13.96 -5.03 0.91
N MET A 85 -14.39 -4.49 -0.22
CA MET A 85 -14.05 -3.12 -0.61
C MET A 85 -14.80 -2.12 0.27
N VAL A 86 -14.14 -1.00 0.60
CA VAL A 86 -14.72 0.06 1.43
C VAL A 86 -16.08 0.55 0.90
N GLN A 87 -16.25 0.66 -0.43
CA GLN A 87 -17.51 1.11 -1.03
C GLN A 87 -18.66 0.12 -0.79
N THR A 88 -18.39 -1.18 -0.90
CA THR A 88 -19.37 -2.24 -0.65
C THR A 88 -19.72 -2.33 0.83
N ILE A 89 -18.70 -2.38 1.69
CA ILE A 89 -18.86 -2.43 3.15
C ILE A 89 -19.66 -1.21 3.65
N THR A 90 -19.36 0.00 3.16
CA THR A 90 -20.07 1.22 3.57
C THR A 90 -21.55 1.23 3.18
N ARG A 91 -21.90 0.62 2.03
CA ARG A 91 -23.32 0.53 1.61
C ARG A 91 -24.14 -0.42 2.48
N HIS A 92 -23.52 -1.51 2.93
CA HIS A 92 -24.16 -2.59 3.67
C HIS A 92 -23.76 -2.62 5.16
N VAL A 93 -23.22 -1.51 5.69
CA VAL A 93 -22.64 -1.46 7.03
C VAL A 93 -23.61 -1.90 8.13
N ASN A 94 -24.89 -1.60 7.99
CA ASN A 94 -25.93 -1.97 8.95
C ASN A 94 -26.34 -3.45 8.90
N GLU A 95 -25.93 -4.18 7.85
CA GLU A 95 -26.20 -5.61 7.66
C GLU A 95 -25.06 -6.48 8.16
N ILE A 96 -23.91 -5.87 8.47
CA ILE A 96 -22.70 -6.58 8.90
C ILE A 96 -22.82 -6.92 10.39
N PRO A 97 -22.70 -8.19 10.79
CA PRO A 97 -22.62 -8.56 12.19
C PRO A 97 -21.46 -7.85 12.87
N GLU A 98 -21.67 -7.33 14.08
CA GLU A 98 -20.70 -6.50 14.80
C GLU A 98 -19.33 -7.21 14.91
N PRO A 99 -18.27 -6.69 14.26
CA PRO A 99 -16.93 -7.24 14.36
C PRO A 99 -16.26 -6.80 15.66
N GLN A 100 -15.39 -7.63 16.20
CA GLN A 100 -14.54 -7.26 17.33
C GLN A 100 -13.24 -6.59 16.88
N VAL A 101 -12.78 -6.92 15.66
CA VAL A 101 -11.57 -6.34 15.07
C VAL A 101 -11.85 -5.93 13.63
N ILE A 102 -11.45 -4.72 13.28
CA ILE A 102 -11.52 -4.18 11.92
C ILE A 102 -10.10 -3.89 11.45
N PHE A 103 -9.71 -4.48 10.34
CA PHE A 103 -8.47 -4.16 9.64
C PHE A 103 -8.77 -3.20 8.50
N ILE A 104 -8.05 -2.09 8.44
CA ILE A 104 -8.09 -1.15 7.33
C ILE A 104 -6.70 -1.10 6.71
N ASP A 105 -6.57 -1.62 5.50
CA ASP A 105 -5.35 -1.48 4.72
C ASP A 105 -5.32 -0.10 4.06
N GLU A 106 -4.11 0.43 3.86
CA GLU A 106 -3.88 1.82 3.48
C GLU A 106 -4.61 2.82 4.41
N GLY A 107 -4.42 2.61 5.73
CA GLY A 107 -5.07 3.34 6.81
C GLY A 107 -4.99 4.86 6.72
N HIS A 108 -4.04 5.41 5.94
CA HIS A 108 -3.95 6.84 5.66
C HIS A 108 -5.17 7.40 4.89
N HIS A 109 -6.04 6.53 4.35
CA HIS A 109 -7.34 6.92 3.78
C HIS A 109 -8.47 6.99 4.82
N SER A 110 -8.24 6.57 6.07
CA SER A 110 -9.29 6.44 7.10
C SER A 110 -10.03 7.73 7.45
N LEU A 111 -9.47 8.89 7.11
CA LEU A 111 -10.14 10.19 7.27
C LEU A 111 -11.17 10.49 6.17
N ALA A 112 -11.28 9.68 5.12
CA ALA A 112 -12.34 9.86 4.12
C ALA A 112 -13.70 9.44 4.70
N LYS A 113 -14.77 10.15 4.31
CA LYS A 113 -16.13 9.94 4.82
C LYS A 113 -16.62 8.48 4.77
N THR A 114 -16.21 7.73 3.76
CA THR A 114 -16.57 6.31 3.60
C THR A 114 -15.96 5.44 4.70
N TYR A 115 -14.70 5.68 5.05
CA TYR A 115 -14.04 4.96 6.15
C TYR A 115 -14.56 5.40 7.51
N GLN A 116 -14.78 6.70 7.72
CA GLN A 116 -15.36 7.22 8.95
C GLN A 116 -16.71 6.57 9.23
N ARG A 117 -17.57 6.42 8.22
CA ARG A 117 -18.86 5.75 8.39
C ARG A 117 -18.73 4.30 8.91
N ILE A 118 -17.69 3.57 8.47
CA ILE A 118 -17.43 2.20 8.97
C ILE A 118 -16.91 2.27 10.42
N ILE A 119 -15.99 3.20 10.72
CA ILE A 119 -15.41 3.38 12.06
C ILE A 119 -16.51 3.72 13.08
N ASP A 120 -17.43 4.64 12.71
CA ASP A 120 -18.52 5.10 13.56
C ASP A 120 -19.61 4.04 13.74
N ALA A 121 -19.86 3.19 12.74
CA ALA A 121 -20.85 2.12 12.82
C ALA A 121 -20.49 1.04 13.87
N PHE A 122 -19.20 0.86 14.17
CA PHE A 122 -18.72 -0.17 15.09
C PHE A 122 -17.86 0.43 16.21
N PRO A 123 -18.44 1.24 17.11
CA PRO A 123 -17.68 1.97 18.14
C PRO A 123 -16.90 1.05 19.09
N ASN A 124 -17.40 -0.15 19.35
CA ASN A 124 -16.77 -1.11 20.26
C ASN A 124 -15.65 -1.94 19.63
N ALA A 125 -15.60 -2.02 18.31
CA ALA A 125 -14.55 -2.76 17.60
C ALA A 125 -13.17 -2.12 17.79
N ILE A 126 -12.13 -2.92 17.78
CA ILE A 126 -10.76 -2.44 17.67
C ILE A 126 -10.46 -2.21 16.17
N LYS A 127 -9.96 -1.04 15.84
CA LYS A 127 -9.60 -0.64 14.47
C LYS A 127 -8.08 -0.62 14.34
N LEU A 128 -7.56 -1.47 13.47
CA LEU A 128 -6.14 -1.56 13.16
C LEU A 128 -5.91 -0.96 11.76
N LEU A 129 -5.32 0.25 11.73
CA LEU A 129 -5.11 1.04 10.53
C LEU A 129 -3.69 0.81 10.01
N PHE A 130 -3.51 -0.13 9.09
CA PHE A 130 -2.20 -0.45 8.51
C PHE A 130 -1.83 0.54 7.41
N THR A 131 -0.63 1.10 7.49
CA THR A 131 -0.11 2.02 6.46
C THR A 131 1.41 2.02 6.43
N ALA A 132 1.99 2.29 5.27
CA ALA A 132 3.41 2.58 5.15
C ALA A 132 3.74 4.05 5.48
N THR A 133 2.78 4.94 5.29
CA THR A 133 2.92 6.41 5.38
C THR A 133 1.86 6.99 6.30
N PRO A 134 2.07 7.01 7.62
CA PRO A 134 1.08 7.53 8.57
C PRO A 134 0.92 9.04 8.47
N GLN A 135 1.93 9.76 7.97
CA GLN A 135 1.88 11.21 7.78
C GLN A 135 1.33 11.56 6.40
N ARG A 136 0.38 12.50 6.34
CA ARG A 136 -0.08 13.15 5.11
C ARG A 136 0.26 14.62 5.15
N THR A 137 0.53 15.20 3.98
CA THR A 137 0.66 16.66 3.82
C THR A 137 -0.69 17.34 4.05
N GLY A 138 -0.73 18.37 4.91
CA GLY A 138 -1.94 19.15 5.22
C GLY A 138 -2.60 18.78 6.55
N ASN A 139 -3.80 19.34 6.80
CA ASN A 139 -4.53 19.23 8.07
C ASN A 139 -5.26 17.90 8.29
N LYS A 140 -4.98 16.87 7.48
CA LYS A 140 -5.61 15.54 7.58
C LYS A 140 -4.58 14.54 8.11
N GLN A 141 -4.38 14.54 9.40
CA GLN A 141 -3.44 13.63 10.07
C GLN A 141 -4.21 12.53 10.81
N LEU A 142 -3.65 11.32 10.84
CA LEU A 142 -4.28 10.17 11.52
C LEU A 142 -4.35 10.34 13.03
N ASP A 143 -3.51 11.20 13.62
CA ASP A 143 -3.55 11.58 15.03
C ASP A 143 -4.88 12.20 15.49
N LEU A 144 -5.70 12.71 14.55
CA LEU A 144 -7.05 13.22 14.85
C LEU A 144 -8.04 12.11 15.24
N ILE A 145 -7.77 10.86 14.89
CA ILE A 145 -8.70 9.74 15.14
C ILE A 145 -8.02 8.57 15.86
N ALA A 146 -6.71 8.48 15.86
CA ALA A 146 -5.97 7.36 16.44
C ALA A 146 -5.69 7.58 17.93
N ASP A 147 -5.84 6.52 18.71
CA ASP A 147 -5.48 6.50 20.13
C ASP A 147 -3.98 6.22 20.32
N ASP A 148 -3.37 5.47 19.39
CA ASP A 148 -1.97 5.03 19.49
C ASP A 148 -1.38 4.73 18.11
N ILE A 149 -0.05 4.70 18.05
CA ILE A 149 0.72 4.28 16.87
C ILE A 149 1.75 3.21 17.23
N VAL A 150 1.65 2.07 16.58
CA VAL A 150 2.65 1.00 16.64
C VAL A 150 3.59 1.14 15.46
N LEU A 151 4.86 1.37 15.72
CA LEU A 151 5.91 1.56 14.72
C LEU A 151 6.60 0.23 14.41
N GLY A 152 6.56 -0.18 13.15
CA GLY A 152 7.35 -1.32 12.69
C GLY A 152 8.83 -0.99 12.51
N LYS A 153 9.62 -2.00 12.15
CA LYS A 153 11.04 -1.82 11.87
C LYS A 153 11.27 -0.89 10.67
N SER A 154 12.32 -0.09 10.73
CA SER A 154 12.69 0.81 9.62
C SER A 154 13.15 0.02 8.38
N ILE A 155 13.06 0.64 7.21
CA ILE A 155 13.59 0.06 5.96
C ILE A 155 15.06 -0.29 6.10
N LYS A 156 15.85 0.59 6.74
CA LYS A 156 17.28 0.35 7.01
C LYS A 156 17.48 -0.93 7.82
N TRP A 157 16.80 -1.06 8.95
CA TRP A 157 16.91 -2.26 9.80
C TRP A 157 16.51 -3.52 9.04
N LEU A 158 15.39 -3.49 8.29
CA LEU A 158 14.89 -4.62 7.52
C LEU A 158 15.87 -5.05 6.42
N THR A 159 16.56 -4.11 5.80
CA THR A 159 17.57 -4.38 4.77
C THR A 159 18.83 -4.98 5.41
N GLU A 160 19.30 -4.41 6.52
CA GLU A 160 20.49 -4.90 7.26
C GLU A 160 20.30 -6.33 7.81
N HIS A 161 19.04 -6.71 8.11
CA HIS A 161 18.69 -8.05 8.61
C HIS A 161 18.16 -8.99 7.51
N GLY A 162 18.36 -8.66 6.24
CA GLY A 162 17.99 -9.53 5.09
C GLY A 162 16.48 -9.73 4.89
N ASN A 163 15.63 -8.90 5.50
CA ASN A 163 14.17 -8.95 5.34
C ASN A 163 13.67 -8.17 4.13
N LEU A 164 14.44 -7.21 3.66
CA LEU A 164 14.26 -6.48 2.41
C LEU A 164 15.55 -6.53 1.58
N ALA A 165 15.41 -6.52 0.27
CA ALA A 165 16.55 -6.47 -0.63
C ALA A 165 17.34 -5.16 -0.45
N PRO A 166 18.67 -5.19 -0.52
CA PRO A 166 19.45 -3.98 -0.58
C PRO A 166 19.13 -3.21 -1.87
N PHE A 167 19.26 -1.89 -1.82
CA PHE A 167 19.02 -1.03 -2.96
C PHE A 167 20.08 0.07 -3.04
N THR A 168 20.33 0.55 -4.25
CA THR A 168 21.12 1.76 -4.50
C THR A 168 20.18 2.83 -5.04
N TYR A 169 20.20 4.02 -4.44
CA TYR A 169 19.41 5.14 -4.87
C TYR A 169 20.26 6.08 -5.71
N TYR A 170 19.84 6.30 -6.95
CA TYR A 170 20.45 7.29 -7.84
C TYR A 170 19.51 8.46 -8.00
N SER A 171 20.03 9.67 -8.02
CA SER A 171 19.25 10.89 -8.28
C SER A 171 19.96 11.69 -9.35
N ILE A 172 19.19 12.08 -10.35
CA ILE A 172 19.63 13.03 -11.41
C ILE A 172 18.86 14.33 -11.22
N ASP A 173 19.55 15.46 -11.44
CA ASP A 173 18.94 16.81 -11.26
C ASP A 173 18.58 17.41 -12.64
N ASP A 174 17.80 16.67 -13.43
CA ASP A 174 17.43 17.07 -14.79
C ASP A 174 16.02 17.68 -14.89
N ILE A 175 15.35 17.89 -13.76
CA ILE A 175 14.02 18.49 -13.71
C ILE A 175 14.15 19.96 -13.28
N ASP A 176 13.66 20.87 -14.11
CA ASP A 176 13.52 22.28 -13.74
C ASP A 176 12.36 22.47 -12.75
N ARG A 177 12.67 22.30 -11.47
CA ARG A 177 11.69 22.36 -10.37
C ARG A 177 10.94 23.70 -10.29
N SER A 178 11.49 24.78 -10.84
CA SER A 178 10.85 26.09 -10.85
C SER A 178 9.57 26.13 -11.69
N ARG A 179 9.43 25.21 -12.62
CA ARG A 179 8.25 25.07 -13.51
C ARG A 179 7.15 24.21 -12.94
N LEU A 180 7.41 23.45 -11.87
CA LEU A 180 6.44 22.53 -11.28
C LEU A 180 5.31 23.31 -10.57
N LYS A 181 4.06 23.04 -10.95
CA LYS A 181 2.84 23.59 -10.34
C LYS A 181 2.02 22.49 -9.72
N LYS A 182 1.55 22.71 -8.50
CA LYS A 182 0.67 21.75 -7.79
C LYS A 182 -0.79 22.05 -8.09
N ASN A 183 -1.60 20.98 -8.20
CA ASN A 183 -3.05 21.06 -8.25
C ASN A 183 -3.65 21.20 -6.83
N SER A 184 -4.99 21.26 -6.73
CA SER A 184 -5.71 21.39 -5.46
C SER A 184 -5.54 20.16 -4.53
N THR A 185 -5.10 19.01 -5.04
CA THR A 185 -4.82 17.79 -4.25
C THR A 185 -3.40 17.72 -3.72
N GLY A 186 -2.53 18.65 -4.17
CA GLY A 186 -1.13 18.71 -3.77
C GLY A 186 -0.16 17.97 -4.71
N ASP A 187 -0.69 17.31 -5.74
CA ASP A 187 0.09 16.66 -6.79
C ASP A 187 0.51 17.66 -7.88
N PHE A 188 1.57 17.35 -8.62
CA PHE A 188 1.99 18.17 -9.75
C PHE A 188 1.04 17.98 -10.94
N THR A 189 0.76 19.08 -11.65
CA THR A 189 -0.06 19.02 -12.87
C THR A 189 0.73 18.41 -14.03
N SER A 190 0.05 17.61 -14.89
CA SER A 190 0.69 16.97 -16.05
C SER A 190 1.35 18.00 -16.96
N GLU A 191 0.71 19.17 -17.18
CA GLU A 191 1.25 20.28 -17.97
C GLU A 191 2.55 20.83 -17.37
N SER A 192 2.60 21.04 -16.05
CA SER A 192 3.80 21.54 -15.38
C SER A 192 4.93 20.50 -15.37
N MET A 193 4.59 19.23 -15.29
CA MET A 193 5.56 18.14 -15.42
C MET A 193 6.16 18.11 -16.83
N GLU A 194 5.36 18.22 -17.87
CA GLU A 194 5.82 18.27 -19.26
C GLU A 194 6.76 19.46 -19.52
N GLN A 195 6.45 20.63 -18.95
CA GLN A 195 7.29 21.83 -19.06
C GLN A 195 8.58 21.74 -18.23
N ALA A 196 8.57 21.02 -17.12
CA ALA A 196 9.71 20.84 -16.25
C ALA A 196 10.70 19.78 -16.78
N VAL A 197 10.18 18.78 -17.51
CA VAL A 197 10.94 17.73 -18.15
C VAL A 197 11.60 18.30 -19.40
N LYS A 198 12.92 18.45 -19.41
CA LYS A 198 13.66 18.88 -20.58
C LYS A 198 13.54 17.81 -21.68
N LYS A 199 13.46 18.23 -22.96
CA LYS A 199 13.39 17.35 -24.13
C LYS A 199 14.44 16.21 -24.20
N LYS A 200 15.47 16.30 -23.36
CA LYS A 200 16.63 15.39 -23.32
C LYS A 200 16.42 14.12 -22.49
N ILE A 201 15.33 14.02 -21.70
CA ILE A 201 15.16 12.93 -20.69
C ILE A 201 14.97 11.55 -21.35
N TYR A 202 14.40 11.46 -22.54
CA TYR A 202 14.17 10.17 -23.16
C TYR A 202 15.47 9.41 -23.46
N GLY A 203 16.45 10.06 -24.09
CA GLY A 203 17.77 9.47 -24.32
C GLY A 203 18.52 9.17 -23.01
N ASP A 204 18.41 10.09 -22.05
CA ASP A 204 19.09 9.96 -20.75
C ASP A 204 18.52 8.77 -19.94
N VAL A 205 17.21 8.42 -20.04
CA VAL A 205 16.64 7.25 -19.37
C VAL A 205 17.22 5.94 -19.90
N VAL A 206 17.37 5.81 -21.21
CA VAL A 206 17.97 4.62 -21.83
C VAL A 206 19.47 4.51 -21.54
N GLU A 207 20.19 5.64 -21.59
CA GLU A 207 21.63 5.68 -21.26
C GLU A 207 21.86 5.31 -19.81
N ASN A 208 21.10 5.90 -18.88
CA ASN A 208 21.17 5.57 -17.46
C ASN A 208 20.82 4.09 -17.19
N TYR A 209 19.83 3.53 -17.87
CA TYR A 209 19.52 2.11 -17.75
C TYR A 209 20.71 1.24 -18.23
N LYS A 210 21.32 1.57 -19.38
CA LYS A 210 22.48 0.83 -19.90
C LYS A 210 23.67 0.88 -18.96
N GLU A 211 23.87 2.00 -18.27
CA GLU A 211 24.97 2.19 -17.33
C GLU A 211 24.69 1.56 -15.96
N LEU A 212 23.50 1.81 -15.38
CA LEU A 212 23.22 1.50 -13.97
C LEU A 212 22.50 0.17 -13.75
N ALA A 213 21.75 -0.31 -14.75
CA ALA A 213 20.93 -1.51 -14.64
C ALA A 213 20.94 -2.40 -15.90
N PRO A 214 22.11 -2.66 -16.54
CA PRO A 214 22.17 -3.42 -17.78
C PRO A 214 21.60 -4.83 -17.59
N ASN A 215 20.72 -5.24 -18.52
CA ASN A 215 20.06 -6.56 -18.51
C ASN A 215 19.23 -6.86 -17.25
N LYS A 216 18.79 -5.84 -16.51
CA LYS A 216 17.88 -6.01 -15.38
C LYS A 216 16.44 -5.74 -15.81
N GLN A 217 15.49 -6.47 -15.20
CA GLN A 217 14.09 -6.10 -15.32
C GLN A 217 13.90 -4.72 -14.66
N ALA A 218 13.25 -3.82 -15.37
CA ALA A 218 13.04 -2.45 -14.92
C ALA A 218 11.58 -2.02 -15.10
N VAL A 219 11.09 -1.16 -14.22
CA VAL A 219 9.80 -0.49 -14.34
C VAL A 219 10.03 1.00 -14.39
N VAL A 220 9.54 1.65 -15.45
CA VAL A 220 9.62 3.10 -15.61
C VAL A 220 8.24 3.71 -15.35
N TYR A 221 8.12 4.53 -14.32
CA TYR A 221 6.90 5.28 -14.03
C TYR A 221 6.89 6.60 -14.79
N CYS A 222 5.92 6.74 -15.67
CA CYS A 222 5.74 7.91 -16.51
C CYS A 222 4.61 8.81 -16.00
N TYR A 223 4.66 10.10 -16.28
CA TYR A 223 3.66 11.08 -15.84
C TYR A 223 2.39 11.09 -16.71
N SER A 224 2.42 10.46 -17.90
CA SER A 224 1.27 10.27 -18.79
C SER A 224 1.43 9.00 -19.63
N VAL A 225 0.32 8.49 -20.16
CA VAL A 225 0.31 7.33 -21.08
C VAL A 225 1.10 7.64 -22.35
N GLU A 226 0.93 8.83 -22.93
CA GLU A 226 1.69 9.26 -24.11
C GLU A 226 3.21 9.26 -23.84
N ASN A 227 3.63 9.69 -22.65
CA ASN A 227 5.01 9.64 -22.23
C ASN A 227 5.50 8.19 -22.08
N ALA A 228 4.68 7.28 -21.51
CA ALA A 228 5.03 5.87 -21.38
C ALA A 228 5.24 5.19 -22.74
N ILE A 229 4.38 5.48 -23.72
CA ILE A 229 4.52 4.99 -25.10
C ILE A 229 5.83 5.45 -25.71
N LYS A 230 6.17 6.76 -25.58
CA LYS A 230 7.43 7.30 -26.14
C LYS A 230 8.67 6.69 -25.50
N VAL A 231 8.65 6.50 -24.18
CA VAL A 231 9.75 5.87 -23.45
C VAL A 231 9.91 4.41 -23.87
N ALA A 232 8.82 3.64 -23.98
CA ALA A 232 8.88 2.26 -24.46
C ALA A 232 9.44 2.16 -25.87
N GLN A 233 9.03 3.08 -26.77
CA GLN A 233 9.57 3.18 -28.12
C GLN A 233 11.08 3.42 -28.13
N GLU A 234 11.56 4.39 -27.34
CA GLU A 234 12.99 4.73 -27.22
C GLU A 234 13.82 3.53 -26.75
N PHE A 235 13.33 2.75 -25.79
CA PHE A 235 13.98 1.50 -25.37
C PHE A 235 14.06 0.49 -26.52
N ASN A 236 12.95 0.27 -27.24
CA ASN A 236 12.89 -0.68 -28.37
C ASN A 236 13.81 -0.24 -29.52
N ASP A 237 13.85 1.05 -29.86
CA ASP A 237 14.75 1.61 -30.89
C ASP A 237 16.22 1.43 -30.52
N ASN A 238 16.52 1.31 -29.23
CA ASN A 238 17.86 1.01 -28.70
C ASN A 238 18.12 -0.49 -28.47
N GLY A 239 17.26 -1.38 -28.97
CA GLY A 239 17.41 -2.83 -28.88
C GLY A 239 17.12 -3.42 -27.50
N ILE A 240 16.42 -2.68 -26.63
CA ILE A 240 15.99 -3.13 -25.30
C ILE A 240 14.48 -3.34 -25.34
N SER A 241 14.04 -4.60 -25.17
CA SER A 241 12.61 -4.93 -25.21
C SER A 241 11.87 -4.19 -24.09
N ALA A 242 10.86 -3.40 -24.45
CA ALA A 242 10.02 -2.66 -23.53
C ALA A 242 8.58 -2.64 -24.01
N VAL A 243 7.64 -2.67 -23.08
CA VAL A 243 6.20 -2.60 -23.34
C VAL A 243 5.57 -1.61 -22.37
N GLU A 244 4.62 -0.83 -22.89
CA GLU A 244 3.84 0.08 -22.10
C GLU A 244 2.66 -0.67 -21.47
N VAL A 245 2.31 -0.28 -20.22
CA VAL A 245 1.16 -0.81 -19.48
C VAL A 245 0.43 0.36 -18.82
N ASP A 246 -0.87 0.48 -19.10
CA ASP A 246 -1.72 1.53 -18.56
C ASP A 246 -3.01 1.00 -17.91
N GLY A 247 -3.93 1.93 -17.53
CA GLY A 247 -5.21 1.60 -16.92
C GLY A 247 -6.18 0.84 -17.85
N THR A 248 -5.95 0.83 -19.16
CA THR A 248 -6.78 0.14 -20.17
C THR A 248 -6.21 -1.21 -20.59
N THR A 249 -4.97 -1.53 -20.17
CA THR A 249 -4.35 -2.83 -20.46
C THR A 249 -5.15 -3.96 -19.84
N ASP A 250 -5.48 -4.97 -20.66
CA ASP A 250 -6.21 -6.16 -20.21
C ASP A 250 -5.51 -6.81 -18.99
N PRO A 251 -6.26 -7.19 -17.94
CA PRO A 251 -5.68 -7.78 -16.72
C PRO A 251 -4.82 -9.01 -16.98
N THR A 252 -5.27 -9.93 -17.86
CA THR A 252 -4.52 -11.15 -18.18
C THR A 252 -3.19 -10.81 -18.85
N LYS A 253 -3.24 -9.88 -19.82
CA LYS A 253 -2.02 -9.42 -20.51
C LYS A 253 -1.08 -8.68 -19.57
N ARG A 254 -1.62 -7.93 -18.60
CA ARG A 254 -0.82 -7.26 -17.56
C ARG A 254 -0.07 -8.27 -16.70
N ASP A 255 -0.75 -9.35 -16.28
CA ASP A 255 -0.16 -10.41 -15.46
C ASP A 255 0.93 -11.20 -16.22
N GLU A 256 0.84 -11.27 -17.56
CA GLU A 256 1.86 -11.89 -18.39
C GLU A 256 3.12 -11.00 -18.57
N ILE A 257 2.96 -9.67 -18.47
CA ILE A 257 4.03 -8.68 -18.64
C ILE A 257 4.83 -8.48 -17.35
N ILE A 258 4.17 -8.54 -16.20
CA ILE A 258 4.75 -8.27 -14.87
C ILE A 258 5.20 -9.56 -14.20
#